data_cd5db9846d7aaf08c8a6a6a56a066745
#
_entry.id   cd5db9846d7aaf08c8a6a6a56a066745
#
_cell.length_a   1.000
_cell.length_b   1.000
_cell.length_c   1.000
_cell.angle_alpha   90.00
_cell.angle_beta   90.00
_cell.angle_gamma   90.00
#
_symmetry.space_group_name_H-M   'P 1'
#
loop_
_entity.id
_entity.type
_entity.pdbx_description
1 polymer ?
#
loop_
_entity_poly.entity_id
_entity_poly.type
_entity_poly.pdbx_seq_one_letter_code
_entity_poly.pdbx_strand_id
1 'polypeptide(L)'
;MIISQLAVSPALRELFASAAVTFVNPAQADPDAFAAVVLSAKDQSIARRFQDVDDLPRFIVDSDAPHFIRLCKDQVSEVVLAAAKRFEQGLLPPFVAAMIDYTDGDQTSFATPGHHGGEFFRRTRAGRLFYDFYGANTFRSDLSSSDGYLGDMLTHDGFAAAAEQHAAEVFHSDRTYFVLNGTSTANKVCATALLTPGDLVLF
;
A
#
# COMPACT_ATOMS: atom_id res chain seq x y z
N MET A 1 5.46 -6.68 0.40
CA MET A 1 4.05 -6.52 -0.07
C MET A 1 3.78 -7.57 -1.14
N ILE A 2 2.78 -8.41 -0.93
CA ILE A 2 2.40 -9.48 -1.86
C ILE A 2 1.47 -8.84 -2.90
N ILE A 3 1.80 -8.96 -4.18
CA ILE A 3 0.91 -8.56 -5.27
C ILE A 3 -0.34 -9.44 -5.20
N SER A 4 -1.49 -8.84 -4.94
CA SER A 4 -2.71 -9.58 -4.66
C SER A 4 -3.26 -10.28 -5.90
N GLN A 5 -3.31 -9.62 -7.05
CA GLN A 5 -3.85 -10.21 -8.28
C GLN A 5 -3.27 -9.58 -9.54
N LEU A 6 -3.14 -10.39 -10.60
CA LEU A 6 -2.81 -9.94 -11.96
C LEU A 6 -3.87 -10.43 -12.94
N ALA A 7 -4.34 -9.54 -13.82
CA ALA A 7 -5.20 -9.92 -14.93
C ALA A 7 -4.36 -10.41 -16.12
N VAL A 8 -4.18 -11.72 -16.25
CA VAL A 8 -3.27 -12.32 -17.23
C VAL A 8 -4.01 -13.26 -18.18
N SER A 9 -3.81 -13.05 -19.48
CA SER A 9 -4.31 -13.99 -20.52
C SER A 9 -3.90 -15.42 -20.19
N PRO A 10 -4.80 -16.40 -20.25
CA PRO A 10 -4.51 -17.78 -19.83
C PRO A 10 -3.26 -18.38 -20.48
N ALA A 11 -2.99 -18.03 -21.74
CA ALA A 11 -1.82 -18.51 -22.49
C ALA A 11 -0.47 -17.97 -21.99
N LEU A 12 -0.47 -16.96 -21.10
CA LEU A 12 0.74 -16.31 -20.60
C LEU A 12 1.03 -16.62 -19.12
N ARG A 13 0.14 -17.33 -18.43
CA ARG A 13 0.28 -17.59 -16.97
C ARG A 13 1.52 -18.39 -16.62
N GLU A 14 1.97 -19.27 -17.49
CA GLU A 14 3.20 -20.07 -17.29
C GLU A 14 4.44 -19.20 -17.17
N LEU A 15 4.45 -17.99 -17.75
CA LEU A 15 5.56 -17.05 -17.66
C LEU A 15 5.78 -16.51 -16.21
N PHE A 16 4.81 -16.70 -15.34
CA PHE A 16 4.83 -16.29 -13.94
C PHE A 16 4.91 -17.47 -12.96
N ALA A 17 5.29 -18.67 -13.41
CA ALA A 17 5.24 -19.90 -12.61
C ALA A 17 6.06 -19.86 -11.30
N SER A 18 7.08 -19.00 -11.23
CA SER A 18 7.91 -18.80 -10.02
C SER A 18 7.36 -17.72 -9.07
N ALA A 19 6.31 -17.00 -9.45
CA ALA A 19 5.77 -15.89 -8.67
C ALA A 19 4.57 -16.34 -7.81
N ALA A 20 4.55 -15.93 -6.55
CA ALA A 20 3.43 -16.16 -5.63
C ALA A 20 2.31 -15.13 -5.89
N VAL A 21 1.64 -15.20 -7.04
CA VAL A 21 0.57 -14.28 -7.45
C VAL A 21 -0.71 -15.03 -7.84
N THR A 22 -1.84 -14.39 -7.63
CA THR A 22 -3.14 -14.88 -8.06
C THR A 22 -3.49 -14.32 -9.44
N PHE A 23 -4.06 -15.16 -10.31
CA PHE A 23 -4.42 -14.75 -11.65
C PHE A 23 -5.94 -14.67 -11.83
N VAL A 24 -6.38 -13.59 -12.46
CA VAL A 24 -7.76 -13.45 -12.95
C VAL A 24 -7.79 -13.46 -14.48
N ASN A 25 -8.92 -13.83 -15.06
CA ASN A 25 -9.09 -13.78 -16.50
C ASN A 25 -9.43 -12.34 -16.91
N PRO A 26 -8.64 -11.68 -17.78
CA PRO A 26 -8.90 -10.29 -18.19
C PRO A 26 -10.28 -10.07 -18.79
N ALA A 27 -10.86 -11.09 -19.44
CA ALA A 27 -12.19 -11.00 -20.05
C ALA A 27 -13.32 -10.85 -19.01
N GLN A 28 -13.10 -11.30 -17.78
CA GLN A 28 -14.09 -11.35 -16.70
C GLN A 28 -13.71 -10.50 -15.48
N ALA A 29 -12.46 -10.00 -15.44
CA ALA A 29 -11.95 -9.25 -14.31
C ALA A 29 -12.62 -7.89 -14.17
N ASP A 30 -12.86 -7.48 -12.92
CA ASP A 30 -13.17 -6.11 -12.58
C ASP A 30 -11.87 -5.28 -12.73
N PRO A 31 -11.86 -4.18 -13.51
CA PRO A 31 -10.68 -3.36 -13.70
C PRO A 31 -10.03 -2.83 -12.41
N ASP A 32 -10.81 -2.67 -11.34
CA ASP A 32 -10.33 -2.16 -10.05
C ASP A 32 -9.80 -3.26 -9.11
N ALA A 33 -9.78 -4.52 -9.55
CA ALA A 33 -9.48 -5.66 -8.67
C ALA A 33 -8.05 -6.23 -8.81
N PHE A 34 -7.18 -5.64 -9.65
CA PHE A 34 -5.84 -6.20 -9.91
C PHE A 34 -4.79 -5.12 -10.18
N ALA A 35 -3.52 -5.48 -10.01
CA ALA A 35 -2.38 -4.56 -10.03
C ALA A 35 -1.73 -4.38 -11.41
N ALA A 36 -2.02 -5.22 -12.38
CA ALA A 36 -1.60 -5.07 -13.77
C ALA A 36 -2.42 -5.95 -14.70
N VAL A 37 -2.52 -5.56 -15.97
CA VAL A 37 -3.12 -6.39 -17.02
C VAL A 37 -2.08 -6.80 -18.06
N VAL A 38 -2.10 -8.08 -18.44
CA VAL A 38 -1.18 -8.67 -19.42
C VAL A 38 -1.98 -9.46 -20.45
N LEU A 39 -2.01 -8.97 -21.66
CA LEU A 39 -2.75 -9.58 -22.76
C LEU A 39 -1.83 -10.32 -23.73
N SER A 40 -2.33 -11.43 -24.28
CA SER A 40 -1.74 -12.07 -25.44
C SER A 40 -2.25 -11.40 -26.73
N ALA A 41 -1.56 -11.58 -27.83
CA ALA A 41 -2.00 -11.11 -29.14
C ALA A 41 -3.44 -11.58 -29.50
N LYS A 42 -3.85 -12.78 -29.03
CA LYS A 42 -5.19 -13.33 -29.25
C LYS A 42 -6.29 -12.56 -28.50
N ASP A 43 -5.93 -11.94 -27.39
CA ASP A 43 -6.86 -11.23 -26.50
C ASP A 43 -6.87 -9.71 -26.73
N GLN A 44 -6.24 -9.24 -27.80
CA GLN A 44 -6.15 -7.80 -28.13
C GLN A 44 -7.52 -7.12 -28.23
N SER A 45 -8.57 -7.84 -28.61
CA SER A 45 -9.93 -7.29 -28.72
C SER A 45 -10.50 -6.78 -27.39
N ILE A 46 -10.03 -7.30 -26.26
CA ILE A 46 -10.47 -6.87 -24.93
C ILE A 46 -9.64 -5.71 -24.36
N ALA A 47 -8.57 -5.28 -25.04
CA ALA A 47 -7.71 -4.17 -24.58
C ALA A 47 -8.50 -2.88 -24.29
N ARG A 48 -9.58 -2.63 -25.05
CA ARG A 48 -10.44 -1.45 -24.87
C ARG A 48 -11.06 -1.35 -23.48
N ARG A 49 -11.28 -2.47 -22.78
CA ARG A 49 -11.85 -2.48 -21.43
C ARG A 49 -10.96 -1.81 -20.38
N PHE A 50 -9.67 -1.67 -20.66
CA PHE A 50 -8.67 -1.17 -19.72
C PHE A 50 -8.08 0.18 -20.14
N GLN A 51 -8.61 0.83 -21.18
CA GLN A 51 -8.07 2.07 -21.70
C GLN A 51 -8.26 3.25 -20.75
N ASP A 52 -9.40 3.27 -20.07
CA ASP A 52 -9.84 4.38 -19.21
C ASP A 52 -9.54 4.13 -17.72
N VAL A 53 -8.77 3.10 -17.39
CA VAL A 53 -8.34 2.85 -16.00
C VAL A 53 -7.06 3.64 -15.75
N ASP A 54 -7.15 4.64 -14.88
CA ASP A 54 -6.02 5.51 -14.58
C ASP A 54 -4.85 4.72 -13.96
N ASP A 55 -3.64 5.07 -14.40
CA ASP A 55 -2.35 4.58 -13.91
C ASP A 55 -2.14 3.05 -13.89
N LEU A 56 -3.14 2.25 -14.25
CA LEU A 56 -3.01 0.79 -14.29
C LEU A 56 -1.92 0.34 -15.28
N PRO A 57 -0.91 -0.42 -14.86
CA PRO A 57 0.09 -1.01 -15.76
C PRO A 57 -0.54 -1.97 -16.77
N ARG A 58 -0.38 -1.68 -18.06
CA ARG A 58 -0.99 -2.42 -19.17
C ARG A 58 0.07 -2.93 -20.11
N PHE A 59 0.11 -4.23 -20.32
CA PHE A 59 1.09 -4.91 -21.14
C PHE A 59 0.45 -5.81 -22.18
N ILE A 60 1.05 -5.89 -23.37
CA ILE A 60 0.69 -6.85 -24.40
C ILE A 60 1.95 -7.58 -24.90
N VAL A 61 1.85 -8.89 -25.05
CA VAL A 61 2.99 -9.73 -25.41
C VAL A 61 2.98 -10.03 -26.90
N ASP A 62 4.11 -9.77 -27.54
CA ASP A 62 4.36 -10.01 -28.97
C ASP A 62 3.32 -9.38 -29.92
N SER A 63 2.70 -8.28 -29.50
CA SER A 63 1.70 -7.54 -30.29
C SER A 63 1.69 -6.06 -29.88
N ASP A 64 0.88 -5.25 -30.56
CA ASP A 64 0.70 -3.83 -30.27
C ASP A 64 -0.79 -3.53 -30.00
N ALA A 65 -1.06 -2.73 -28.98
CA ALA A 65 -2.38 -2.19 -28.71
C ALA A 65 -2.27 -0.76 -28.14
N PRO A 66 -3.23 0.14 -28.45
CA PRO A 66 -3.24 1.48 -27.88
C PRO A 66 -3.22 1.45 -26.35
N HIS A 67 -2.41 2.32 -25.74
CA HIS A 67 -2.25 2.42 -24.28
C HIS A 67 -1.65 1.18 -23.58
N PHE A 68 -1.08 0.22 -24.33
CA PHE A 68 -0.39 -0.95 -23.80
C PHE A 68 1.11 -0.90 -24.12
N ILE A 69 1.92 -1.31 -23.15
CA ILE A 69 3.37 -1.46 -23.33
C ILE A 69 3.60 -2.84 -23.94
N ARG A 70 4.25 -2.89 -25.10
CA ARG A 70 4.67 -4.14 -25.73
C ARG A 70 5.83 -4.77 -24.98
N LEU A 71 5.73 -6.07 -24.70
CA LEU A 71 6.79 -6.87 -24.11
C LEU A 71 7.12 -8.10 -24.94
N CYS A 72 8.38 -8.53 -24.87
CA CYS A 72 8.81 -9.86 -25.33
C CYS A 72 8.64 -10.87 -24.18
N LYS A 73 8.42 -12.13 -24.49
CA LYS A 73 8.11 -13.19 -23.50
C LYS A 73 9.13 -13.37 -22.40
N ASP A 74 10.40 -13.17 -22.69
CA ASP A 74 11.52 -13.30 -21.76
C ASP A 74 11.55 -12.24 -20.65
N GLN A 75 10.91 -11.08 -20.89
CA GLN A 75 10.90 -9.94 -19.97
C GLN A 75 9.60 -9.80 -19.18
N VAL A 76 8.56 -10.55 -19.55
CA VAL A 76 7.19 -10.34 -19.05
C VAL A 76 7.13 -10.43 -17.53
N SER A 77 7.64 -11.51 -16.94
CA SER A 77 7.49 -11.73 -15.50
C SER A 77 8.15 -10.61 -14.68
N GLU A 78 9.40 -10.29 -14.96
CA GLU A 78 10.15 -9.28 -14.22
C GLU A 78 9.52 -7.89 -14.34
N VAL A 79 9.27 -7.44 -15.57
CA VAL A 79 8.75 -6.09 -15.84
C VAL A 79 7.34 -5.92 -15.26
N VAL A 80 6.46 -6.90 -15.45
CA VAL A 80 5.08 -6.84 -14.96
C VAL A 80 5.03 -6.85 -13.44
N LEU A 81 5.78 -7.73 -12.78
CA LEU A 81 5.80 -7.80 -11.31
C LEU A 81 6.35 -6.52 -10.69
N ALA A 82 7.40 -5.94 -11.28
CA ALA A 82 7.96 -4.68 -10.82
C ALA A 82 6.98 -3.50 -11.03
N ALA A 83 6.24 -3.49 -12.14
CA ALA A 83 5.24 -2.46 -12.40
C ALA A 83 4.02 -2.59 -11.51
N ALA A 84 3.50 -3.82 -11.32
CA ALA A 84 2.39 -4.10 -10.44
C ALA A 84 2.70 -3.72 -8.98
N LYS A 85 3.90 -4.07 -8.51
CA LYS A 85 4.35 -3.67 -7.16
C LYS A 85 4.40 -2.16 -7.00
N ARG A 86 4.93 -1.42 -7.98
CA ARG A 86 4.97 0.05 -7.94
C ARG A 86 3.57 0.67 -7.94
N PHE A 87 2.66 0.12 -8.75
CA PHE A 87 1.27 0.56 -8.79
C PHE A 87 0.59 0.39 -7.43
N GLU A 88 0.65 -0.80 -6.84
CA GLU A 88 0.08 -1.07 -5.52
C GLU A 88 0.69 -0.20 -4.41
N GLN A 89 2.00 0.04 -4.46
CA GLN A 89 2.65 0.95 -3.51
C GLN A 89 2.15 2.39 -3.64
N GLY A 90 1.85 2.84 -4.85
CA GLY A 90 1.29 4.16 -5.12
C GLY A 90 -0.15 4.35 -4.66
N LEU A 91 -0.92 3.26 -4.48
CA LEU A 91 -2.30 3.31 -3.99
C LEU A 91 -2.40 3.59 -2.48
N LEU A 92 -1.32 3.42 -1.74
CA LEU A 92 -1.30 3.54 -0.29
C LEU A 92 -0.57 4.82 0.14
N PRO A 93 -1.06 5.50 1.18
CA PRO A 93 -0.29 6.59 1.79
C PRO A 93 1.11 6.10 2.20
N PRO A 94 2.16 6.93 2.05
CA PRO A 94 3.56 6.52 2.20
C PRO A 94 3.89 5.78 3.50
N PHE A 95 3.35 6.23 4.64
CA PHE A 95 3.58 5.59 5.92
C PHE A 95 2.91 4.20 6.01
N VAL A 96 1.71 4.04 5.45
CA VAL A 96 1.00 2.75 5.42
C VAL A 96 1.73 1.76 4.51
N ALA A 97 2.20 2.20 3.34
CA ALA A 97 3.00 1.38 2.44
C ALA A 97 4.30 0.90 3.11
N ALA A 98 5.02 1.80 3.77
CA ALA A 98 6.24 1.47 4.51
C ALA A 98 5.99 0.51 5.68
N MET A 99 4.89 0.69 6.42
CA MET A 99 4.49 -0.21 7.51
C MET A 99 4.18 -1.62 7.00
N ILE A 100 3.50 -1.74 5.85
CA ILE A 100 3.23 -3.04 5.23
C ILE A 100 4.53 -3.70 4.75
N ASP A 101 5.41 -2.97 4.08
CA ASP A 101 6.71 -3.50 3.65
C ASP A 101 7.57 -3.95 4.84
N TYR A 102 7.54 -3.21 5.95
CA TYR A 102 8.21 -3.58 7.18
C TYR A 102 7.65 -4.86 7.78
N THR A 103 6.32 -5.01 7.85
CA THR A 103 5.65 -6.18 8.42
C THR A 103 5.80 -7.44 7.57
N ASP A 104 5.92 -7.32 6.26
CA ASP A 104 6.17 -8.43 5.33
C ASP A 104 7.62 -8.93 5.37
N GLY A 105 8.56 -8.11 5.84
CA GLY A 105 9.95 -8.51 6.08
C GLY A 105 10.08 -9.42 7.31
N ASP A 106 11.13 -10.25 7.34
CA ASP A 106 11.50 -11.06 8.51
C ASP A 106 12.18 -10.19 9.59
N GLN A 107 11.57 -9.07 9.93
CA GLN A 107 12.10 -8.17 10.95
C GLN A 107 11.79 -8.71 12.35
N THR A 108 12.82 -8.89 13.15
CA THR A 108 12.68 -9.21 14.57
C THR A 108 12.90 -7.93 15.38
N SER A 109 11.83 -7.36 15.91
CA SER A 109 11.91 -6.19 16.77
C SER A 109 12.24 -6.58 18.21
N PHE A 110 13.27 -5.95 18.78
CA PHE A 110 13.57 -5.99 20.21
C PHE A 110 13.05 -4.76 20.96
N ALA A 111 12.38 -3.87 20.24
CA ALA A 111 11.74 -2.68 20.79
C ALA A 111 10.34 -2.99 21.36
N THR A 112 9.69 -1.97 21.91
CA THR A 112 8.25 -2.00 22.24
C THR A 112 7.42 -2.07 20.95
N PRO A 113 6.23 -2.70 21.01
CA PRO A 113 5.57 -3.31 22.18
C PRO A 113 6.11 -4.71 22.51
N GLY A 114 6.05 -5.06 23.82
CA GLY A 114 6.63 -6.30 24.36
C GLY A 114 5.99 -7.61 23.90
N HIS A 115 4.94 -7.58 23.11
CA HIS A 115 4.35 -8.80 22.56
C HIS A 115 5.13 -9.39 21.36
N HIS A 116 6.14 -8.67 20.83
CA HIS A 116 7.03 -9.11 19.74
C HIS A 116 6.25 -9.70 18.56
N GLY A 117 5.49 -8.86 17.83
CA GLY A 117 4.67 -9.30 16.71
C GLY A 117 3.55 -10.29 17.10
N GLY A 118 3.15 -10.31 18.37
CA GLY A 118 2.09 -11.17 18.88
C GLY A 118 2.55 -12.53 19.41
N GLU A 119 3.85 -12.87 19.34
CA GLU A 119 4.36 -14.18 19.77
C GLU A 119 4.05 -14.49 21.25
N PHE A 120 4.04 -13.49 22.13
CA PHE A 120 3.69 -13.72 23.53
C PHE A 120 2.24 -14.11 23.75
N PHE A 121 1.31 -13.65 22.94
CA PHE A 121 -0.10 -14.08 23.01
C PHE A 121 -0.25 -15.56 22.69
N ARG A 122 0.50 -16.10 21.75
CA ARG A 122 0.42 -17.50 21.30
C ARG A 122 0.84 -18.53 22.34
N ARG A 123 1.42 -18.11 23.47
CA ARG A 123 1.88 -18.98 24.56
C ARG A 123 0.74 -19.53 25.44
N THR A 124 -0.45 -18.93 25.42
CA THR A 124 -1.61 -19.36 26.20
C THR A 124 -2.81 -19.62 25.30
N ARG A 125 -3.79 -20.40 25.79
CA ARG A 125 -5.04 -20.66 25.04
C ARG A 125 -5.83 -19.39 24.77
N ALA A 126 -6.03 -18.57 25.80
CA ALA A 126 -6.74 -17.29 25.66
C ALA A 126 -6.02 -16.35 24.71
N GLY A 127 -4.70 -16.26 24.82
CA GLY A 127 -3.88 -15.45 23.93
C GLY A 127 -3.92 -15.92 22.48
N ARG A 128 -3.99 -17.24 22.22
CA ARG A 128 -4.17 -17.76 20.86
C ARG A 128 -5.51 -17.35 20.26
N LEU A 129 -6.61 -17.44 21.00
CA LEU A 129 -7.91 -16.99 20.54
C LEU A 129 -7.89 -15.49 20.19
N PHE A 130 -7.23 -14.70 21.02
CA PHE A 130 -7.04 -13.26 20.76
C PHE A 130 -6.19 -13.01 19.50
N TYR A 131 -5.06 -13.71 19.37
CA TYR A 131 -4.18 -13.62 18.22
C TYR A 131 -4.89 -14.05 16.92
N ASP A 132 -5.60 -15.16 16.93
CA ASP A 132 -6.31 -15.69 15.76
C ASP A 132 -7.46 -14.78 15.32
N PHE A 133 -8.13 -14.13 16.30
CA PHE A 133 -9.20 -13.17 16.02
C PHE A 133 -8.68 -11.91 15.28
N TYR A 134 -7.57 -11.33 15.75
CA TYR A 134 -7.03 -10.10 15.16
C TYR A 134 -6.12 -10.36 13.95
N GLY A 135 -5.56 -11.53 13.84
CA GLY A 135 -4.62 -11.91 12.78
C GLY A 135 -3.19 -11.41 13.01
N ALA A 136 -2.24 -12.09 12.42
CA ALA A 136 -0.80 -11.86 12.61
C ALA A 136 -0.38 -10.41 12.26
N ASN A 137 -0.91 -9.86 11.18
CA ASN A 137 -0.49 -8.53 10.70
C ASN A 137 -0.85 -7.40 11.65
N THR A 138 -1.95 -7.54 12.41
CA THR A 138 -2.33 -6.55 13.43
C THR A 138 -1.22 -6.39 14.48
N PHE A 139 -0.65 -7.50 14.95
CA PHE A 139 0.42 -7.47 15.96
C PHE A 139 1.79 -7.13 15.37
N ARG A 140 2.04 -7.50 14.12
CA ARG A 140 3.29 -7.20 13.42
C ARG A 140 3.37 -5.73 13.01
N SER A 141 2.23 -5.09 12.77
CA SER A 141 2.13 -3.66 12.46
C SER A 141 2.03 -2.75 13.69
N ASP A 142 1.92 -3.31 14.89
CA ASP A 142 2.01 -2.55 16.15
C ASP A 142 3.48 -2.28 16.46
N LEU A 143 3.98 -1.17 15.93
CA LEU A 143 5.39 -0.77 15.92
C LEU A 143 5.62 0.49 16.75
N SER A 144 6.85 0.67 17.21
CA SER A 144 7.26 1.94 17.80
C SER A 144 7.26 3.06 16.75
N SER A 145 6.71 4.23 17.09
CA SER A 145 6.74 5.40 16.21
C SER A 145 8.16 5.97 15.98
N SER A 146 9.14 5.50 16.73
CA SER A 146 10.55 5.89 16.61
C SER A 146 11.39 4.79 15.97
N ASP A 147 10.77 3.86 15.21
CA ASP A 147 11.53 2.90 14.43
C ASP A 147 12.28 3.60 13.30
N GLY A 148 13.61 3.41 13.26
CA GLY A 148 14.46 4.13 12.31
C GLY A 148 14.14 3.89 10.83
N TYR A 149 13.40 2.82 10.50
CA TYR A 149 12.93 2.56 9.15
C TYR A 149 11.71 3.42 8.78
N LEU A 150 10.77 3.59 9.72
CA LEU A 150 9.53 4.33 9.46
C LEU A 150 9.70 5.85 9.55
N GLY A 151 10.79 6.33 10.14
CA GLY A 151 11.00 7.73 10.49
C GLY A 151 10.33 8.09 11.81
N ASP A 152 10.40 9.35 12.17
CA ASP A 152 9.90 9.83 13.47
C ASP A 152 8.90 10.98 13.27
N MET A 153 7.70 10.82 13.86
CA MET A 153 6.64 11.82 13.82
C MET A 153 7.00 13.11 14.62
N LEU A 154 7.94 13.04 15.56
CA LEU A 154 8.38 14.20 16.33
C LEU A 154 9.39 15.07 15.58
N THR A 155 10.30 14.41 14.85
CA THR A 155 11.34 15.11 14.06
C THR A 155 10.86 15.38 12.62
N HIS A 156 9.70 14.84 12.23
CA HIS A 156 9.13 14.97 10.89
C HIS A 156 10.11 14.50 9.81
N ASP A 157 10.61 13.27 9.93
CA ASP A 157 11.52 12.69 8.98
C ASP A 157 11.04 11.36 8.38
N GLY A 158 11.77 10.81 7.41
CA GLY A 158 11.50 9.52 6.78
C GLY A 158 10.09 9.42 6.17
N PHE A 159 9.46 8.26 6.34
CA PHE A 159 8.10 8.00 5.84
C PHE A 159 7.03 8.80 6.60
N ALA A 160 7.30 9.22 7.83
CA ALA A 160 6.41 10.11 8.57
C ALA A 160 6.30 11.47 7.86
N ALA A 161 7.42 12.09 7.49
CA ALA A 161 7.43 13.33 6.71
C ALA A 161 6.78 13.16 5.32
N ALA A 162 7.06 12.05 4.64
CA ALA A 162 6.44 11.76 3.34
C ALA A 162 4.91 11.63 3.44
N ALA A 163 4.39 11.04 4.53
CA ALA A 163 2.96 10.95 4.77
C ALA A 163 2.32 12.31 5.07
N GLU A 164 2.99 13.19 5.82
CA GLU A 164 2.53 14.56 6.08
C GLU A 164 2.48 15.38 4.79
N GLN A 165 3.49 15.25 3.94
CA GLN A 165 3.51 15.90 2.62
C GLN A 165 2.37 15.37 1.73
N HIS A 166 2.19 14.06 1.65
CA HIS A 166 1.09 13.45 0.88
C HIS A 166 -0.28 13.94 1.38
N ALA A 167 -0.47 14.01 2.70
CA ALA A 167 -1.70 14.56 3.27
C ALA A 167 -1.89 16.05 2.91
N ALA A 168 -0.82 16.84 2.91
CA ALA A 168 -0.88 18.25 2.49
C ALA A 168 -1.31 18.39 1.02
N GLU A 169 -0.81 17.54 0.13
CA GLU A 169 -1.22 17.50 -1.28
C GLU A 169 -2.71 17.13 -1.43
N VAL A 170 -3.17 16.07 -0.73
CA VAL A 170 -4.57 15.62 -0.79
C VAL A 170 -5.54 16.68 -0.27
N PHE A 171 -5.19 17.38 0.81
CA PHE A 171 -6.03 18.43 1.40
C PHE A 171 -5.77 19.83 0.82
N HIS A 172 -4.90 19.96 -0.17
CA HIS A 172 -4.50 21.25 -0.77
C HIS A 172 -4.07 22.28 0.28
N SER A 173 -3.31 21.84 1.27
CA SER A 173 -2.77 22.68 2.33
C SER A 173 -1.25 22.89 2.16
N ASP A 174 -0.72 24.00 2.66
CA ASP A 174 0.71 24.27 2.63
C ASP A 174 1.51 23.26 3.48
N ARG A 175 0.88 22.80 4.59
CA ARG A 175 1.45 21.80 5.51
C ARG A 175 0.34 21.04 6.22
N THR A 176 0.62 19.80 6.55
CA THR A 176 -0.24 18.96 7.42
C THR A 176 0.63 18.33 8.50
N TYR A 177 0.10 18.28 9.73
CA TYR A 177 0.73 17.63 10.86
C TYR A 177 -0.21 16.60 11.46
N PHE A 178 0.30 15.40 11.75
CA PHE A 178 -0.47 14.36 12.42
C PHE A 178 -0.44 14.57 13.94
N VAL A 179 -1.59 14.89 14.52
CA VAL A 179 -1.73 15.08 15.97
C VAL A 179 -2.17 13.77 16.62
N LEU A 180 -1.24 12.99 17.11
CA LEU A 180 -1.47 11.63 17.61
C LEU A 180 -2.22 11.59 18.96
N ASN A 181 -2.26 12.70 19.69
CA ASN A 181 -2.91 12.81 21.02
C ASN A 181 -4.41 13.10 20.95
N GLY A 182 -5.01 12.91 19.79
CA GLY A 182 -6.44 13.03 19.56
C GLY A 182 -6.92 14.45 19.21
N THR A 183 -8.18 14.52 18.78
CA THR A 183 -8.82 15.75 18.29
C THR A 183 -8.81 16.90 19.29
N SER A 184 -8.95 16.60 20.59
CA SER A 184 -8.89 17.65 21.63
C SER A 184 -7.54 18.35 21.65
N THR A 185 -6.44 17.65 21.41
CA THR A 185 -5.11 18.24 21.30
C THR A 185 -5.00 19.08 20.02
N ALA A 186 -5.48 18.58 18.88
CA ALA A 186 -5.51 19.33 17.64
C ALA A 186 -6.27 20.66 17.79
N ASN A 187 -7.46 20.62 18.41
CA ASN A 187 -8.26 21.82 18.69
C ASN A 187 -7.53 22.81 19.59
N LYS A 188 -6.82 22.32 20.63
CA LYS A 188 -6.00 23.19 21.50
C LYS A 188 -4.86 23.84 20.73
N VAL A 189 -4.16 23.11 19.88
CA VAL A 189 -3.09 23.65 19.04
C VAL A 189 -3.65 24.75 18.13
N CYS A 190 -4.74 24.49 17.41
CA CYS A 190 -5.39 25.48 16.55
C CYS A 190 -5.82 26.72 17.33
N ALA A 191 -6.50 26.53 18.47
CA ALA A 191 -6.96 27.64 19.29
C ALA A 191 -5.79 28.49 19.83
N THR A 192 -4.72 27.83 20.29
CA THR A 192 -3.53 28.55 20.81
C THR A 192 -2.80 29.32 19.71
N ALA A 193 -2.79 28.79 18.48
CA ALA A 193 -2.10 29.42 17.36
C ALA A 193 -2.88 30.59 16.73
N LEU A 194 -4.21 30.54 16.76
CA LEU A 194 -5.06 31.47 16.01
C LEU A 194 -5.77 32.51 16.88
N LEU A 195 -5.95 32.24 18.17
CA LEU A 195 -6.75 33.09 19.05
C LEU A 195 -5.91 33.91 20.00
N THR A 196 -6.34 35.16 20.19
CA THR A 196 -5.76 36.10 21.18
C THR A 196 -6.84 36.46 22.21
N PRO A 197 -6.43 36.95 23.39
CA PRO A 197 -7.40 37.43 24.41
C PRO A 197 -8.33 38.50 23.84
N GLY A 198 -9.64 38.23 23.87
CA GLY A 198 -10.67 39.11 23.35
C GLY A 198 -11.30 38.65 22.02
N ASP A 199 -10.79 37.64 21.38
CA ASP A 199 -11.35 37.08 20.16
C ASP A 199 -12.69 36.35 20.46
N LEU A 200 -13.65 36.49 19.55
CA LEU A 200 -14.94 35.81 19.61
C LEU A 200 -14.85 34.50 18.81
N VAL A 201 -15.13 33.39 19.46
CA VAL A 201 -15.18 32.05 18.83
C VAL A 201 -16.62 31.56 18.79
N LEU A 202 -17.05 31.15 17.61
CA LEU A 202 -18.35 30.47 17.42
C LEU A 202 -18.10 28.96 17.31
N PHE A 203 -18.84 28.14 18.07
CA PHE A 203 -18.75 26.68 18.10
C PHE A 203 -20.12 26.01 18.29
#